data_a4567620154b4b09a7f95b03bd0b061f
#
_entry.id   a4567620154b4b09a7f95b03bd0b061f
#
_cell.length_a   1.000
_cell.length_b   1.000
_cell.length_c   1.000
_cell.angle_alpha   90.00
_cell.angle_beta   90.00
_cell.angle_gamma   90.00
#
_symmetry.space_group_name_H-M   'P 1'
#
loop_
_entity.id
_entity.type
_entity.pdbx_description
1 polymer ?
#
loop_
_entity_poly.entity_id
_entity_poly.type
_entity_poly.pdbx_seq_one_letter_code
_entity_poly.pdbx_strand_id
1 'polypeptide(L)'
;MKYRDELIRAMEWLGQKEDTIFLGQACRVSGHAISSTLVNVPMDKRVELPVFEETQLGLSTGMALTGFVPITMYPRFDFFILACNQLVNHLDKIN
;
A
#
# COMPACT_ATOMS: atom_id res chain seq x y z
N MET A 1 -18.14 -2.53 -12.65
CA MET A 1 -17.82 -1.10 -12.81
C MET A 1 -16.42 -0.97 -13.39
N LYS A 2 -16.28 -0.14 -14.43
CA LYS A 2 -15.03 -0.04 -15.18
C LYS A 2 -13.84 0.42 -14.32
N TYR A 3 -14.06 1.39 -13.46
CA TYR A 3 -12.98 1.93 -12.63
C TYR A 3 -12.42 0.87 -11.68
N ARG A 4 -13.31 0.12 -11.05
CA ARG A 4 -12.89 -0.97 -10.15
C ARG A 4 -12.16 -2.06 -10.92
N ASP A 5 -12.64 -2.40 -12.12
CA ASP A 5 -12.00 -3.42 -12.94
C ASP A 5 -10.61 -3.00 -13.36
N GLU A 6 -10.43 -1.72 -13.68
CA GLU A 6 -9.10 -1.20 -14.02
C GLU A 6 -8.16 -1.23 -12.82
N LEU A 7 -8.67 -0.92 -11.61
CA LEU A 7 -7.86 -1.01 -10.40
C LEU A 7 -7.43 -2.46 -10.13
N ILE A 8 -8.36 -3.40 -10.28
CA ILE A 8 -8.04 -4.82 -10.10
C ILE A 8 -6.95 -5.25 -11.07
N ARG A 9 -7.06 -4.82 -12.32
CA ARG A 9 -6.09 -5.16 -13.34
C ARG A 9 -4.72 -4.55 -13.06
N ALA A 10 -4.69 -3.29 -12.64
CA ALA A 10 -3.45 -2.61 -12.30
C ALA A 10 -2.77 -3.28 -11.11
N MET A 11 -3.53 -3.64 -10.08
CA MET A 11 -2.97 -4.30 -8.90
C MET A 11 -2.47 -5.69 -9.22
N GLU A 12 -3.17 -6.42 -10.09
CA GLU A 12 -2.72 -7.74 -10.54
C GLU A 12 -1.39 -7.62 -11.26
N TRP A 13 -1.24 -6.62 -12.14
CA TRP A 13 0.01 -6.39 -12.86
C TRP A 13 1.15 -6.09 -11.90
N LEU A 14 0.90 -5.22 -10.92
CA LEU A 14 1.91 -4.91 -9.91
C LEU A 14 2.25 -6.14 -9.06
N GLY A 15 1.26 -6.96 -8.75
CA GLY A 15 1.47 -8.16 -7.94
C GLY A 15 2.31 -9.23 -8.63
N GLN A 16 2.46 -9.15 -9.95
CA GLN A 16 3.28 -10.10 -10.71
C GLN A 16 4.76 -9.75 -10.64
N LYS A 17 5.12 -8.56 -10.18
CA LYS A 17 6.52 -8.16 -10.05
C LYS A 17 7.13 -8.80 -8.80
N GLU A 18 8.39 -9.21 -8.88
CA GLU A 18 9.04 -9.91 -7.77
C GLU A 18 9.25 -9.04 -6.56
N ASP A 19 9.51 -7.75 -6.78
CA ASP A 19 9.92 -6.83 -5.73
C ASP A 19 8.80 -5.99 -5.15
N THR A 20 7.56 -6.19 -5.59
CA THR A 20 6.42 -5.44 -5.03
C THR A 20 5.92 -6.06 -3.73
N ILE A 21 5.47 -5.22 -2.83
CA ILE A 21 4.83 -5.64 -1.59
C ILE A 21 3.72 -4.65 -1.27
N PHE A 22 2.59 -5.14 -0.80
CA PHE A 22 1.38 -4.35 -0.57
C PHE A 22 1.17 -4.18 0.93
N LEU A 23 1.13 -2.94 1.42
CA LEU A 23 1.00 -2.64 2.84
C LEU A 23 -0.21 -1.75 3.08
N GLY A 24 -0.93 -2.01 4.15
CA GLY A 24 -2.02 -1.14 4.54
C GLY A 24 -3.01 -1.83 5.45
N GLN A 25 -4.10 -1.14 5.72
CA GLN A 25 -5.22 -1.69 6.46
C GLN A 25 -6.23 -2.27 5.49
N ALA A 26 -6.94 -3.31 5.94
CA ALA A 26 -8.01 -3.95 5.16
C ALA A 26 -7.53 -4.52 3.82
N CYS A 27 -6.25 -4.88 3.73
CA CYS A 27 -5.73 -5.47 2.49
C CYS A 27 -5.75 -7.00 2.52
N ARG A 28 -5.89 -7.61 3.69
CA ARG A 28 -5.99 -9.07 3.82
C ARG A 28 -7.38 -9.54 4.26
N VAL A 29 -8.24 -8.62 4.65
CA VAL A 29 -9.59 -8.93 5.15
C VAL A 29 -10.59 -8.70 4.04
N SER A 30 -11.30 -9.74 3.63
CA SER A 30 -12.29 -9.64 2.56
C SER A 30 -13.46 -8.74 2.96
N GLY A 31 -14.15 -8.18 1.97
CA GLY A 31 -15.33 -7.35 2.20
C GLY A 31 -15.05 -5.88 2.30
N HIS A 32 -13.82 -5.45 2.16
CA HIS A 32 -13.46 -4.04 2.17
C HIS A 32 -13.10 -3.55 0.78
N ALA A 33 -13.20 -2.23 0.56
CA ALA A 33 -12.93 -1.63 -0.74
C ALA A 33 -11.48 -1.90 -1.18
N ILE A 34 -10.52 -1.75 -0.25
CA ILE A 34 -9.11 -2.00 -0.56
C ILE A 34 -8.89 -3.45 -0.95
N SER A 35 -9.36 -4.40 -0.14
CA SER A 35 -9.12 -5.81 -0.42
C SER A 35 -9.80 -6.28 -1.69
N SER A 36 -10.91 -5.65 -2.08
CA SER A 36 -11.61 -6.03 -3.30
C SER A 36 -10.82 -5.66 -4.55
N THR A 37 -9.91 -4.68 -4.49
CA THR A 37 -9.05 -4.35 -5.62
C THR A 37 -7.82 -5.26 -5.69
N LEU A 38 -7.58 -6.06 -4.65
CA LEU A 38 -6.41 -6.92 -4.56
C LEU A 38 -6.76 -8.40 -4.77
N VAL A 39 -7.94 -8.67 -5.33
CA VAL A 39 -8.43 -10.05 -5.43
C VAL A 39 -7.48 -10.96 -6.21
N ASN A 40 -6.71 -10.40 -7.15
CA ASN A 40 -5.77 -11.18 -7.95
C ASN A 40 -4.31 -11.01 -7.50
N VAL A 41 -4.08 -10.40 -6.35
CA VAL A 41 -2.74 -10.25 -5.78
C VAL A 41 -2.52 -11.39 -4.78
N PRO A 42 -1.38 -12.10 -4.85
CA PRO A 42 -1.12 -13.17 -3.89
C PRO A 42 -1.19 -12.69 -2.45
N MET A 43 -1.79 -13.50 -1.58
CA MET A 43 -2.00 -13.12 -0.19
C MET A 43 -0.69 -12.91 0.57
N ASP A 44 0.36 -13.63 0.20
CA ASP A 44 1.67 -13.50 0.85
C ASP A 44 2.38 -12.20 0.51
N LYS A 45 1.88 -11.45 -0.48
CA LYS A 45 2.40 -10.12 -0.81
C LYS A 45 1.67 -8.99 -0.08
N ARG A 46 0.62 -9.32 0.67
CA ARG A 46 -0.19 -8.32 1.36
C ARG A 46 0.18 -8.32 2.84
N VAL A 47 0.58 -7.17 3.34
CA VAL A 47 0.93 -6.98 4.75
C VAL A 47 -0.16 -6.15 5.41
N GLU A 48 -0.91 -6.78 6.31
CA GLU A 48 -1.95 -6.10 7.07
C GLU A 48 -1.29 -5.39 8.25
N LEU A 49 -1.50 -4.07 8.34
CA LEU A 49 -0.89 -3.25 9.39
C LEU A 49 -1.96 -2.72 10.33
N PRO A 50 -1.64 -2.51 11.61
CA PRO A 50 -2.53 -1.76 12.50
C PRO A 50 -2.63 -0.32 12.03
N VAL A 51 -3.58 0.42 12.60
CA VAL A 51 -3.85 1.79 12.17
C VAL A 51 -2.80 2.73 12.74
N PHE A 52 -1.68 2.85 12.04
CA PHE A 52 -0.59 3.77 12.34
C PHE A 52 -0.06 4.31 11.01
N GLU A 53 -0.74 5.31 10.46
CA GLU A 53 -0.45 5.80 9.11
C GLU A 53 0.97 6.32 8.97
N GLU A 54 1.47 7.03 9.97
CA GLU A 54 2.84 7.56 9.93
C GLU A 54 3.86 6.42 9.92
N THR A 55 3.66 5.41 10.75
CA THR A 55 4.53 4.23 10.77
C THR A 55 4.45 3.45 9.47
N GLN A 56 3.24 3.37 8.88
CA GLN A 56 3.07 2.69 7.61
C GLN A 56 3.91 3.32 6.51
N LEU A 57 3.88 4.64 6.41
CA LEU A 57 4.67 5.33 5.38
C LEU A 57 6.16 5.24 5.68
N GLY A 58 6.54 5.32 6.96
CA GLY A 58 7.94 5.14 7.36
C GLY A 58 8.45 3.75 7.02
N LEU A 59 7.65 2.71 7.26
CA LEU A 59 8.00 1.35 6.90
C LEU A 59 8.14 1.19 5.40
N SER A 60 7.22 1.78 4.64
CA SER A 60 7.28 1.77 3.17
C SER A 60 8.54 2.44 2.66
N THR A 61 8.93 3.57 3.26
CA THR A 61 10.16 4.26 2.91
C THR A 61 11.37 3.36 3.14
N GLY A 62 11.41 2.68 4.29
CA GLY A 62 12.50 1.75 4.60
C GLY A 62 12.57 0.60 3.61
N MET A 63 11.43 0.05 3.24
CA MET A 63 11.38 -1.03 2.24
C MET A 63 11.88 -0.55 0.88
N ALA A 64 11.52 0.66 0.47
CA ALA A 64 12.00 1.21 -0.79
C ALA A 64 13.51 1.37 -0.78
N LEU A 65 14.08 1.79 0.35
CA LEU A 65 15.53 1.95 0.47
C LEU A 65 16.27 0.61 0.41
N THR A 66 15.58 -0.49 0.73
CA THR A 66 16.21 -1.82 0.70
C THR A 66 15.95 -2.58 -0.59
N GLY A 67 15.34 -1.94 -1.58
CA GLY A 67 15.17 -2.54 -2.92
C GLY A 67 13.78 -3.03 -3.25
N PHE A 68 12.81 -2.94 -2.32
CA PHE A 68 11.44 -3.32 -2.61
C PHE A 68 10.69 -2.16 -3.26
N VAL A 69 9.59 -2.50 -3.93
CA VAL A 69 8.65 -1.50 -4.46
C VAL A 69 7.37 -1.62 -3.62
N PRO A 70 7.23 -0.79 -2.56
CA PRO A 70 6.07 -0.89 -1.69
C PRO A 70 4.86 -0.20 -2.32
N ILE A 71 3.72 -0.88 -2.28
CA ILE A 71 2.44 -0.33 -2.66
C ILE A 71 1.71 -0.07 -1.33
N THR A 72 1.81 1.16 -0.84
CA THR A 72 1.21 1.50 0.45
C THR A 72 -0.18 2.08 0.22
N MET A 73 -1.15 1.57 0.97
CA MET A 73 -2.56 1.87 0.73
C MET A 73 -3.20 2.50 1.95
N TYR A 74 -3.97 3.55 1.71
CA TYR A 74 -4.72 4.24 2.75
C TYR A 74 -6.20 4.21 2.36
N PRO A 75 -7.08 3.61 3.17
CA PRO A 75 -8.49 3.46 2.80
C PRO A 75 -9.22 4.78 2.60
N ARG A 76 -8.76 5.84 3.27
CA ARG A 76 -9.37 7.17 3.16
C ARG A 76 -8.28 8.22 3.15
N PHE A 77 -8.51 9.29 2.39
CA PHE A 77 -7.54 10.38 2.30
C PHE A 77 -7.29 11.04 3.66
N ASP A 78 -8.31 11.09 4.52
CA ASP A 78 -8.17 11.62 5.87
C ASP A 78 -7.06 10.91 6.64
N PHE A 79 -6.95 9.60 6.46
CA PHE A 79 -5.93 8.81 7.14
C PHE A 79 -4.55 9.09 6.58
N PHE A 80 -4.46 9.42 5.29
CA PHE A 80 -3.18 9.77 4.68
C PHE A 80 -2.60 11.05 5.29
N ILE A 81 -3.44 11.98 5.73
CA ILE A 81 -2.99 13.21 6.38
C ILE A 81 -2.12 12.89 7.60
N LEU A 82 -2.45 11.83 8.34
CA LEU A 82 -1.67 11.42 9.50
C LEU A 82 -0.28 10.93 9.13
N ALA A 83 -0.06 10.56 7.88
CA ALA A 83 1.24 10.14 7.39
C ALA A 83 2.04 11.27 6.74
N CYS A 84 1.48 12.48 6.66
CA CYS A 84 2.14 13.59 5.96
C CYS A 84 3.49 13.95 6.55
N ASN A 85 3.67 13.78 7.87
CA ASN A 85 4.96 14.05 8.49
C ASN A 85 6.07 13.20 7.87
N GLN A 86 5.82 11.91 7.67
CA GLN A 86 6.79 11.03 7.03
C GLN A 86 7.02 11.41 5.58
N LEU A 87 5.96 11.77 4.87
CA LEU A 87 6.08 12.11 3.46
C LEU A 87 6.85 13.42 3.26
N VAL A 88 6.50 14.46 4.02
CA VAL A 88 7.05 15.80 3.82
C VAL A 88 8.39 15.97 4.51
N ASN A 89 8.51 15.50 5.76
CA ASN A 89 9.67 15.79 6.59
C ASN A 89 10.74 14.70 6.56
N HIS A 90 10.43 13.52 6.07
CA HIS A 90 11.38 12.42 6.04
C HIS A 90 11.61 11.91 4.63
N LEU A 91 10.59 11.42 3.95
CA LEU A 91 10.76 10.84 2.62
C LEU A 91 11.26 11.88 1.61
N ASP A 92 10.68 13.07 1.61
CA ASP A 92 11.06 14.13 0.66
C ASP A 92 12.50 14.60 0.88
N LYS A 93 13.05 14.42 2.08
CA LYS A 93 14.39 14.91 2.42
C LYS A 93 15.47 13.85 2.29
N ILE A 94 15.09 12.62 1.97
CA ILE A 94 16.05 11.55 1.73
C ILE A 94 16.59 11.69 0.31
N ASN A 95 17.89 11.70 0.17
CA ASN A 95 18.54 11.80 -1.14
C ASN A 95 18.93 10.43 -1.67
#